data_6898bcd1591aeb71c230124792e57282
#
_entry.id   6898bcd1591aeb71c230124792e57282
#
_cell.length_a   1.000
_cell.length_b   1.000
_cell.length_c   1.000
_cell.angle_alpha   90.00
_cell.angle_beta   90.00
_cell.angle_gamma   90.00
#
_symmetry.space_group_name_H-M   'P 1'
#
loop_
_entity.id
_entity.type
_entity.pdbx_description
1 polymer ?
#
loop_
_entity_poly.entity_id
_entity_poly.type
_entity_poly.pdbx_seq_one_letter_code
_entity_poly.pdbx_strand_id
1 'polypeptide(L)'
;MSDHRLALVLLIGLPRSGDAMTRLLLVRHGRTEMNEWMSKPGKGWGAPGFVDPALWDTRLTPTGEMQARELNSQMRSWHPEVDLLLASPLRRALATAEIGFEGVRCQTQRIEPLAAERCFLSSDVGSPITELQRSFSPAWGFETLPERWWFQGDELTPEWRPPGTYVNPGEDSKTFYARMARLIEALRACAGEHETVALVAHWGVLNALTGRSFKNCEWSDQLVSDLPDTPFVAPD
;
A
#
# COMPACT_ATOMS: atom_id res chain seq x y z
N MET A 1 54.45 -15.76 4.26
CA MET A 1 53.61 -14.61 3.85
C MET A 1 52.63 -15.14 2.84
N SER A 2 51.45 -15.49 3.30
CA SER A 2 50.44 -16.22 2.51
C SER A 2 49.24 -15.28 2.34
N ASP A 3 49.01 -14.83 1.09
CA ASP A 3 48.00 -13.87 0.67
C ASP A 3 46.67 -14.60 0.49
N HIS A 4 45.75 -14.47 1.43
CA HIS A 4 44.37 -14.97 1.30
C HIS A 4 43.49 -13.87 0.73
N ARG A 5 43.37 -13.84 -0.61
CA ARG A 5 42.31 -13.07 -1.28
C ARG A 5 40.98 -13.84 -1.11
N LEU A 6 40.10 -13.28 -0.26
CA LEU A 6 38.71 -13.70 -0.23
C LEU A 6 38.03 -13.26 -1.55
N ALA A 7 37.69 -14.23 -2.38
CA ALA A 7 36.82 -14.04 -3.52
C ALA A 7 35.37 -13.91 -3.00
N LEU A 8 34.81 -12.69 -3.07
CA LEU A 8 33.41 -12.46 -2.88
C LEU A 8 32.65 -13.00 -4.09
N VAL A 9 32.11 -14.21 -3.97
CA VAL A 9 31.21 -14.78 -4.98
C VAL A 9 29.86 -14.08 -4.84
N LEU A 10 29.57 -13.14 -5.75
CA LEU A 10 28.21 -12.68 -5.98
C LEU A 10 27.41 -13.88 -6.53
N LEU A 11 26.64 -14.50 -5.67
CA LEU A 11 25.56 -15.40 -6.08
C LEU A 11 24.45 -14.53 -6.71
N ILE A 12 24.57 -14.27 -8.01
CA ILE A 12 23.42 -13.84 -8.82
C ILE A 12 22.51 -15.08 -8.84
N GLY A 13 21.46 -15.04 -8.01
CA GLY A 13 20.47 -16.10 -7.97
C GLY A 13 19.82 -16.24 -9.35
N LEU A 14 20.02 -17.38 -10.00
CA LEU A 14 19.21 -17.77 -11.15
C LEU A 14 17.73 -17.78 -10.70
N PRO A 15 16.78 -17.28 -11.50
CA PRO A 15 15.36 -17.33 -11.14
C PRO A 15 14.99 -18.80 -10.86
N ARG A 16 14.45 -19.05 -9.68
CA ARG A 16 13.89 -20.35 -9.33
C ARG A 16 12.70 -20.59 -10.26
N SER A 17 12.56 -21.78 -10.78
CA SER A 17 11.47 -22.16 -11.72
C SER A 17 10.05 -21.99 -11.17
N GLY A 18 9.88 -21.51 -9.94
CA GLY A 18 8.60 -21.18 -9.29
C GLY A 18 8.18 -19.71 -9.39
N ASP A 19 9.10 -18.80 -9.72
CA ASP A 19 8.84 -17.34 -9.67
C ASP A 19 7.79 -16.88 -10.69
N ALA A 20 7.60 -17.62 -11.79
CA ALA A 20 6.70 -17.27 -12.88
C ALA A 20 5.21 -17.52 -12.59
N MET A 21 4.86 -18.20 -11.51
CA MET A 21 3.48 -18.66 -11.25
C MET A 21 2.80 -18.02 -10.05
N THR A 22 3.51 -17.19 -9.26
CA THR A 22 2.90 -16.53 -8.10
C THR A 22 1.85 -15.52 -8.54
N ARG A 23 0.61 -15.71 -8.08
CA ARG A 23 -0.51 -14.79 -8.32
C ARG A 23 -0.38 -13.58 -7.42
N LEU A 24 -0.69 -12.43 -7.96
CA LEU A 24 -0.72 -11.15 -7.25
C LEU A 24 -2.10 -10.52 -7.36
N LEU A 25 -2.81 -10.49 -6.25
CA LEU A 25 -4.09 -9.79 -6.12
C LEU A 25 -3.82 -8.36 -5.66
N LEU A 26 -4.09 -7.39 -6.50
CA LEU A 26 -3.95 -5.97 -6.20
C LEU A 26 -5.31 -5.38 -5.91
N VAL A 27 -5.50 -4.79 -4.74
CA VAL A 27 -6.78 -4.26 -4.26
C VAL A 27 -6.62 -2.80 -3.85
N ARG A 28 -7.47 -1.92 -4.37
CA ARG A 28 -7.57 -0.54 -3.84
C ARG A 28 -8.49 -0.51 -2.62
N HIS A 29 -8.11 0.27 -1.60
CA HIS A 29 -8.96 0.50 -0.43
C HIS A 29 -10.38 0.99 -0.78
N GLY A 30 -11.35 0.75 0.11
CA GLY A 30 -12.72 1.21 0.01
C GLY A 30 -12.87 2.73 0.14
N ARG A 31 -14.08 3.25 -0.16
CA ARG A 31 -14.38 4.69 -0.11
C ARG A 31 -14.17 5.27 1.29
N THR A 32 -13.46 6.40 1.36
CA THR A 32 -13.10 7.10 2.60
C THR A 32 -13.80 8.43 2.74
N GLU A 33 -13.74 9.03 3.94
CA GLU A 33 -14.19 10.40 4.22
C GLU A 33 -13.54 11.42 3.28
N MET A 34 -12.22 11.28 2.99
CA MET A 34 -11.53 12.12 2.02
C MET A 34 -12.08 11.93 0.60
N ASN A 35 -12.36 10.68 0.18
CA ASN A 35 -12.96 10.42 -1.12
C ASN A 35 -14.35 11.02 -1.24
N GLU A 36 -15.16 10.97 -0.19
CA GLU A 36 -16.47 11.65 -0.16
C GLU A 36 -16.34 13.16 -0.24
N TRP A 37 -15.39 13.73 0.49
CA TRP A 37 -15.14 15.16 0.45
C TRP A 37 -14.72 15.60 -0.96
N MET A 38 -13.75 14.90 -1.57
CA MET A 38 -13.26 15.19 -2.93
C MET A 38 -14.32 14.98 -4.02
N SER A 39 -15.33 14.17 -3.78
CA SER A 39 -16.41 13.96 -4.76
C SER A 39 -17.41 15.12 -4.85
N LYS A 40 -17.34 16.09 -3.94
CA LYS A 40 -18.21 17.28 -3.95
C LYS A 40 -17.79 18.25 -5.06
N PRO A 41 -18.74 19.01 -5.66
CA PRO A 41 -18.42 19.99 -6.69
C PRO A 41 -17.32 20.98 -6.24
N GLY A 42 -16.31 21.19 -7.07
CA GLY A 42 -15.19 22.11 -6.80
C GLY A 42 -14.21 21.65 -5.72
N LYS A 43 -14.33 20.42 -5.22
CA LYS A 43 -13.45 19.85 -4.18
C LYS A 43 -12.54 18.74 -4.69
N GLY A 44 -12.59 18.40 -5.98
CA GLY A 44 -11.73 17.38 -6.55
C GLY A 44 -10.26 17.78 -6.53
N TRP A 45 -9.39 16.78 -6.57
CA TRP A 45 -7.97 16.97 -6.77
C TRP A 45 -7.67 17.85 -7.98
N GLY A 46 -6.77 18.82 -7.83
CA GLY A 46 -6.43 19.75 -8.91
C GLY A 46 -7.51 20.77 -9.24
N ALA A 47 -8.65 20.79 -8.55
CA ALA A 47 -9.67 21.82 -8.75
C ALA A 47 -9.11 23.22 -8.38
N PRO A 48 -9.41 24.28 -9.15
CA PRO A 48 -8.99 25.62 -8.79
C PRO A 48 -9.45 25.99 -7.38
N GLY A 49 -8.51 26.45 -6.54
CA GLY A 49 -8.79 26.79 -5.14
C GLY A 49 -9.00 25.58 -4.24
N PHE A 50 -8.49 24.41 -4.60
CA PHE A 50 -8.46 23.25 -3.72
C PHE A 50 -7.80 23.62 -2.39
N VAL A 51 -8.45 23.26 -1.28
CA VAL A 51 -7.89 23.37 0.09
C VAL A 51 -8.07 22.02 0.75
N ASP A 52 -7.00 21.47 1.30
CA ASP A 52 -7.04 20.22 2.05
C ASP A 52 -7.94 20.36 3.29
N PRO A 53 -8.93 19.48 3.47
CA PRO A 53 -9.87 19.57 4.58
C PRO A 53 -9.28 19.17 5.94
N ALA A 54 -8.00 18.83 6.03
CA ALA A 54 -7.32 18.36 7.23
C ALA A 54 -7.97 17.08 7.82
N LEU A 55 -8.32 16.15 6.96
CA LEU A 55 -8.85 14.82 7.32
C LEU A 55 -7.70 13.81 7.39
N TRP A 56 -7.17 13.58 8.58
CA TRP A 56 -5.97 12.76 8.81
C TRP A 56 -6.29 11.27 8.85
N ASP A 57 -5.47 10.45 8.16
CA ASP A 57 -5.56 8.98 8.13
C ASP A 57 -7.01 8.47 8.11
N THR A 58 -7.76 8.91 7.09
CA THR A 58 -9.22 8.79 7.01
C THR A 58 -9.70 7.35 7.08
N ARG A 59 -10.85 7.16 7.72
CA ARG A 59 -11.55 5.88 7.84
C ARG A 59 -12.36 5.59 6.57
N LEU A 60 -12.79 4.34 6.46
CA LEU A 60 -13.84 3.99 5.50
C LEU A 60 -15.16 4.66 5.90
N THR A 61 -15.91 5.06 4.88
CA THR A 61 -17.32 5.44 5.07
C THR A 61 -18.21 4.19 5.12
N PRO A 62 -19.48 4.29 5.53
CA PRO A 62 -20.43 3.18 5.41
C PRO A 62 -20.48 2.59 3.99
N THR A 63 -20.35 3.42 2.96
CA THR A 63 -20.24 2.98 1.56
C THR A 63 -18.93 2.20 1.34
N GLY A 64 -17.82 2.66 1.89
CA GLY A 64 -16.53 1.97 1.79
C GLY A 64 -16.52 0.61 2.49
N GLU A 65 -17.15 0.50 3.65
CA GLU A 65 -17.33 -0.78 4.34
C GLU A 65 -18.22 -1.75 3.54
N MET A 66 -19.30 -1.25 2.93
CA MET A 66 -20.16 -2.06 2.07
C MET A 66 -19.38 -2.57 0.85
N GLN A 67 -18.56 -1.72 0.22
CA GLN A 67 -17.67 -2.13 -0.87
C GLN A 67 -16.68 -3.20 -0.42
N ALA A 68 -16.11 -3.09 0.78
CA ALA A 68 -15.20 -4.09 1.32
C ALA A 68 -15.91 -5.42 1.62
N ARG A 69 -17.18 -5.42 2.06
CA ARG A 69 -17.98 -6.64 2.22
C ARG A 69 -18.34 -7.29 0.86
N GLU A 70 -18.56 -6.50 -0.17
CA GLU A 70 -18.76 -6.99 -1.53
C GLU A 70 -17.47 -7.63 -2.08
N LEU A 71 -16.31 -6.97 -1.86
CA LEU A 71 -15.00 -7.55 -2.13
C LEU A 71 -14.82 -8.89 -1.39
N ASN A 72 -15.22 -8.97 -0.12
CA ASN A 72 -15.14 -10.21 0.66
C ASN A 72 -15.90 -11.36 0.00
N SER A 73 -17.11 -11.12 -0.49
CA SER A 73 -17.89 -12.13 -1.19
C SER A 73 -17.17 -12.68 -2.42
N GLN A 74 -16.46 -11.80 -3.15
CA GLN A 74 -15.66 -12.18 -4.31
C GLN A 74 -14.41 -12.96 -3.90
N MET A 75 -13.66 -12.48 -2.90
CA MET A 75 -12.45 -13.17 -2.42
C MET A 75 -12.75 -14.57 -1.92
N ARG A 76 -13.79 -14.74 -1.11
CA ARG A 76 -14.20 -16.06 -0.61
C ARG A 76 -14.61 -17.02 -1.72
N SER A 77 -15.17 -16.52 -2.82
CA SER A 77 -15.61 -17.35 -3.95
C SER A 77 -14.47 -17.71 -4.89
N TRP A 78 -13.56 -16.77 -5.16
CA TRP A 78 -12.56 -16.92 -6.23
C TRP A 78 -11.16 -17.20 -5.69
N HIS A 79 -10.86 -16.71 -4.48
CA HIS A 79 -9.57 -16.84 -3.82
C HIS A 79 -9.76 -17.21 -2.34
N PRO A 80 -10.30 -18.42 -2.04
CA PRO A 80 -10.59 -18.83 -0.65
C PRO A 80 -9.34 -19.00 0.21
N GLU A 81 -8.17 -19.03 -0.43
CA GLU A 81 -6.85 -19.15 0.20
C GLU A 81 -5.91 -18.09 -0.36
N VAL A 82 -5.19 -17.41 0.53
CA VAL A 82 -4.14 -16.44 0.24
C VAL A 82 -2.95 -16.76 1.16
N ASP A 83 -1.77 -16.98 0.58
CA ASP A 83 -0.61 -17.33 1.40
C ASP A 83 -0.09 -16.12 2.16
N LEU A 84 -0.03 -14.96 1.50
CA LEU A 84 0.44 -13.72 2.09
C LEU A 84 -0.51 -12.56 1.77
N LEU A 85 -1.13 -12.00 2.82
CA LEU A 85 -1.92 -10.78 2.74
C LEU A 85 -1.09 -9.60 3.22
N LEU A 86 -0.79 -8.67 2.31
CA LEU A 86 -0.10 -7.42 2.57
C LEU A 86 -1.09 -6.26 2.61
N ALA A 87 -0.90 -5.33 3.51
CA ALA A 87 -1.67 -4.09 3.54
C ALA A 87 -0.79 -2.88 3.84
N SER A 88 -1.09 -1.76 3.19
CA SER A 88 -0.58 -0.46 3.61
C SER A 88 -0.99 -0.18 5.06
N PRO A 89 -0.14 0.45 5.87
CA PRO A 89 -0.46 0.75 7.27
C PRO A 89 -1.47 1.91 7.45
N LEU A 90 -1.94 2.56 6.38
CA LEU A 90 -3.03 3.55 6.47
C LEU A 90 -4.35 2.86 6.84
N ARG A 91 -5.10 3.44 7.80
CA ARG A 91 -6.34 2.87 8.37
C ARG A 91 -7.32 2.35 7.33
N ARG A 92 -7.50 3.09 6.23
CA ARG A 92 -8.42 2.72 5.14
C ARG A 92 -8.03 1.43 4.44
N ALA A 93 -6.73 1.18 4.27
CA ALA A 93 -6.23 -0.05 3.66
C ALA A 93 -6.32 -1.23 4.63
N LEU A 94 -5.93 -1.05 5.89
CA LEU A 94 -6.08 -2.06 6.94
C LEU A 94 -7.54 -2.47 7.13
N ALA A 95 -8.46 -1.50 7.25
CA ALA A 95 -9.89 -1.79 7.39
C ALA A 95 -10.46 -2.50 6.16
N THR A 96 -10.02 -2.13 4.95
CA THR A 96 -10.42 -2.84 3.72
C THR A 96 -9.89 -4.27 3.72
N ALA A 97 -8.65 -4.49 4.16
CA ALA A 97 -8.06 -5.81 4.23
C ALA A 97 -8.78 -6.69 5.26
N GLU A 98 -9.04 -6.20 6.48
CA GLU A 98 -9.74 -6.98 7.51
C GLU A 98 -11.17 -7.36 7.07
N ILE A 99 -11.93 -6.43 6.51
CA ILE A 99 -13.29 -6.71 6.03
C ILE A 99 -13.26 -7.55 4.76
N GLY A 100 -12.42 -7.19 3.79
CA GLY A 100 -12.39 -7.80 2.46
C GLY A 100 -11.86 -9.24 2.44
N PHE A 101 -11.05 -9.60 3.43
CA PHE A 101 -10.48 -10.93 3.55
C PHE A 101 -10.98 -11.70 4.79
N GLU A 102 -12.06 -11.22 5.42
CA GLU A 102 -12.70 -11.95 6.54
C GLU A 102 -13.16 -13.33 6.10
N GLY A 103 -12.71 -14.38 6.79
CA GLY A 103 -13.03 -15.78 6.47
C GLY A 103 -12.37 -16.34 5.21
N VAL A 104 -11.50 -15.58 4.53
CA VAL A 104 -10.50 -16.10 3.60
C VAL A 104 -9.37 -16.71 4.41
N ARG A 105 -8.88 -17.90 4.03
CA ARG A 105 -7.74 -18.52 4.71
C ARG A 105 -6.45 -17.77 4.33
N CYS A 106 -5.99 -16.88 5.21
CA CYS A 106 -4.70 -16.22 5.08
C CYS A 106 -3.67 -16.92 5.95
N GLN A 107 -2.58 -17.45 5.36
CA GLN A 107 -1.52 -18.11 6.11
C GLN A 107 -0.71 -17.10 6.91
N THR A 108 -0.40 -15.96 6.28
CA THR A 108 0.33 -14.86 6.89
C THR A 108 -0.29 -13.54 6.48
N GLN A 109 -0.40 -12.61 7.44
CA GLN A 109 -0.73 -11.21 7.15
C GLN A 109 0.35 -10.30 7.70
N ARG A 110 0.70 -9.26 6.94
CA ARG A 110 1.79 -8.36 7.28
C ARG A 110 1.53 -6.95 6.75
N ILE A 111 1.94 -5.97 7.53
CA ILE A 111 1.98 -4.58 7.06
C ILE A 111 3.11 -4.41 6.04
N GLU A 112 2.81 -3.69 4.96
CA GLU A 112 3.79 -3.31 3.95
C GLU A 112 3.88 -1.76 3.87
N PRO A 113 4.84 -1.14 4.56
CA PRO A 113 4.95 0.32 4.60
C PRO A 113 5.33 0.93 3.25
N LEU A 114 6.01 0.17 2.37
CA LEU A 114 6.29 0.63 1.01
C LEU A 114 5.01 0.84 0.19
N ALA A 115 3.91 0.18 0.57
CA ALA A 115 2.61 0.32 -0.09
C ALA A 115 1.76 1.49 0.45
N ALA A 116 2.30 2.36 1.31
CA ALA A 116 1.61 3.57 1.72
C ALA A 116 1.33 4.49 0.53
N GLU A 117 0.24 5.29 0.57
CA GLU A 117 -0.02 6.29 -0.48
C GLU A 117 1.09 7.34 -0.49
N ARG A 118 1.29 8.00 -1.63
CA ARG A 118 2.16 9.17 -1.69
C ARG A 118 1.69 10.19 -0.68
N CYS A 119 2.56 10.54 0.27
CA CYS A 119 2.21 11.48 1.33
C CYS A 119 2.10 12.89 0.76
N PHE A 120 0.90 13.26 0.35
CA PHE A 120 0.61 14.51 -0.35
C PHE A 120 -0.59 15.26 0.25
N LEU A 121 -1.61 14.55 0.71
CA LEU A 121 -2.78 15.11 1.42
C LEU A 121 -2.72 14.76 2.91
N SER A 122 -3.50 15.48 3.72
CA SER A 122 -3.65 15.17 5.14
C SER A 122 -4.06 13.72 5.37
N SER A 123 -4.88 13.15 4.49
CA SER A 123 -5.32 11.75 4.57
C SER A 123 -4.21 10.71 4.35
N ASP A 124 -3.05 11.15 3.87
CA ASP A 124 -1.89 10.27 3.61
C ASP A 124 -0.87 10.32 4.76
N VAL A 125 -1.12 11.17 5.73
CA VAL A 125 -0.41 11.19 7.01
C VAL A 125 -0.97 10.09 7.89
N GLY A 126 -0.11 9.16 8.29
CA GLY A 126 -0.54 7.99 9.06
C GLY A 126 -0.90 8.29 10.50
N SER A 127 -1.52 7.32 11.15
CA SER A 127 -1.70 7.28 12.60
C SER A 127 -0.49 6.62 13.26
N PRO A 128 -0.13 7.03 14.50
CA PRO A 128 0.89 6.36 15.30
C PRO A 128 0.62 4.86 15.45
N ILE A 129 1.69 4.06 15.51
CA ILE A 129 1.56 2.59 15.65
C ILE A 129 0.76 2.21 16.88
N THR A 130 0.95 2.90 17.99
CA THR A 130 0.18 2.67 19.22
C THR A 130 -1.33 2.86 19.04
N GLU A 131 -1.78 3.71 18.13
CA GLU A 131 -3.20 3.88 17.80
C GLU A 131 -3.69 2.78 16.85
N LEU A 132 -2.86 2.36 15.89
CA LEU A 132 -3.21 1.28 14.97
C LEU A 132 -3.35 -0.04 15.70
N GLN A 133 -2.44 -0.36 16.62
CA GLN A 133 -2.49 -1.55 17.48
C GLN A 133 -3.76 -1.67 18.33
N ARG A 134 -4.35 -0.53 18.72
CA ARG A 134 -5.63 -0.52 19.47
C ARG A 134 -6.85 -0.74 18.58
N SER A 135 -6.71 -0.52 17.28
CA SER A 135 -7.82 -0.48 16.32
C SER A 135 -7.92 -1.70 15.42
N PHE A 136 -6.81 -2.40 15.22
CA PHE A 136 -6.67 -3.49 14.24
C PHE A 136 -6.08 -4.75 14.88
N SER A 137 -6.23 -5.88 14.18
CA SER A 137 -5.73 -7.17 14.65
C SER A 137 -4.21 -7.14 14.92
N PRO A 138 -3.74 -7.70 16.05
CA PRO A 138 -2.31 -7.82 16.33
C PRO A 138 -1.56 -8.72 15.33
N ALA A 139 -2.26 -9.53 14.57
CA ALA A 139 -1.66 -10.41 13.56
C ALA A 139 -0.98 -9.64 12.40
N TRP A 140 -1.18 -8.31 12.29
CA TRP A 140 -0.50 -7.47 11.31
C TRP A 140 0.98 -7.23 11.59
N GLY A 141 1.49 -7.52 12.78
CA GLY A 141 2.92 -7.35 13.11
C GLY A 141 3.37 -5.89 13.18
N PHE A 142 2.62 -5.05 13.88
CA PHE A 142 2.88 -3.61 14.01
C PHE A 142 4.23 -3.28 14.64
N GLU A 143 4.80 -4.18 15.44
CA GLU A 143 6.08 -4.02 16.15
C GLU A 143 7.28 -3.89 15.21
N THR A 144 7.11 -4.19 13.93
CA THR A 144 8.16 -4.05 12.92
C THR A 144 8.33 -2.62 12.43
N LEU A 145 7.40 -1.72 12.77
CA LEU A 145 7.39 -0.33 12.31
C LEU A 145 7.72 0.65 13.43
N PRO A 146 8.39 1.79 13.09
CA PRO A 146 8.56 2.89 14.03
C PRO A 146 7.20 3.53 14.34
N GLU A 147 7.09 4.20 15.50
CA GLU A 147 5.87 4.88 15.94
C GLU A 147 5.31 5.84 14.88
N ARG A 148 6.19 6.54 14.16
CA ARG A 148 5.89 7.40 13.01
C ARG A 148 6.47 6.77 11.76
N TRP A 149 5.71 5.93 11.10
CA TRP A 149 6.12 5.12 9.95
C TRP A 149 5.91 5.80 8.59
N TRP A 150 5.04 6.81 8.52
CA TRP A 150 4.76 7.55 7.26
C TRP A 150 5.89 8.51 6.90
N PHE A 151 5.88 9.00 5.66
CA PHE A 151 6.87 9.96 5.18
C PHE A 151 6.83 11.25 6.01
N GLN A 152 7.98 11.74 6.46
CA GLN A 152 8.12 12.91 7.32
C GLN A 152 9.09 13.96 6.77
N GLY A 153 9.61 13.77 5.53
CA GLY A 153 10.66 14.59 4.96
C GLY A 153 12.02 14.31 5.61
N ASP A 154 13.00 15.16 5.31
CA ASP A 154 14.37 15.04 5.82
C ASP A 154 14.51 15.56 7.26
N GLU A 155 13.57 16.38 7.74
CA GLU A 155 13.54 16.93 9.08
C GLU A 155 12.33 16.39 9.86
N LEU A 156 12.62 15.59 10.89
CA LEU A 156 11.64 15.14 11.87
C LEU A 156 11.31 16.30 12.82
N THR A 157 10.31 17.12 12.49
CA THR A 157 9.80 18.09 13.44
C THR A 157 8.71 17.47 14.31
N PRO A 158 8.71 17.69 15.64
CA PRO A 158 7.65 17.17 16.52
C PRO A 158 6.25 17.68 16.16
N GLU A 159 6.16 18.81 15.47
CA GLU A 159 4.93 19.53 15.12
C GLU A 159 4.53 19.33 13.66
N TRP A 160 4.98 18.24 13.05
CA TRP A 160 4.70 17.96 11.67
C TRP A 160 3.19 17.70 11.43
N ARG A 161 2.43 18.77 11.37
CA ARG A 161 1.07 18.84 10.83
C ARG A 161 0.95 20.14 10.06
N PRO A 162 0.93 20.06 8.75
CA PRO A 162 0.91 21.28 7.96
C PRO A 162 -0.42 22.00 8.10
N PRO A 163 -0.40 23.30 8.32
CA PRO A 163 -1.50 24.16 7.91
C PRO A 163 -1.37 24.37 6.40
N GLY A 164 -2.41 24.18 5.63
CA GLY A 164 -2.41 24.61 4.25
C GLY A 164 -3.03 23.65 3.27
N THR A 165 -2.72 23.89 2.01
CA THR A 165 -3.38 23.26 0.87
C THR A 165 -2.94 21.81 0.69
N TYR A 166 -1.69 21.50 1.03
CA TYR A 166 -1.04 20.18 0.92
C TYR A 166 -0.14 19.92 2.12
N VAL A 167 0.20 18.65 2.33
CA VAL A 167 1.17 18.25 3.37
C VAL A 167 2.53 18.85 3.05
N ASN A 168 3.18 19.46 4.06
CA ASN A 168 4.51 20.02 3.94
C ASN A 168 5.38 19.56 5.13
N PRO A 169 6.49 18.84 4.91
CA PRO A 169 6.95 18.41 3.60
C PRO A 169 6.09 17.27 3.04
N GLY A 170 5.70 17.37 1.78
CA GLY A 170 5.08 16.28 1.02
C GLY A 170 6.13 15.39 0.37
N GLU A 171 5.77 14.13 0.10
CA GLU A 171 6.64 13.20 -0.62
C GLU A 171 6.73 13.60 -2.10
N ASP A 172 7.92 13.99 -2.55
CA ASP A 172 8.14 14.34 -3.95
C ASP A 172 8.04 13.12 -4.90
N SER A 173 7.87 13.38 -6.20
CA SER A 173 7.73 12.33 -7.21
C SER A 173 8.92 11.37 -7.23
N LYS A 174 10.15 11.89 -7.11
CA LYS A 174 11.36 11.08 -7.14
C LYS A 174 11.41 10.10 -5.98
N THR A 175 11.12 10.57 -4.76
CA THR A 175 11.09 9.76 -3.55
C THR A 175 9.99 8.70 -3.64
N PHE A 176 8.79 9.08 -4.08
CA PHE A 176 7.68 8.17 -4.28
C PHE A 176 8.02 7.04 -5.26
N TYR A 177 8.50 7.37 -6.47
CA TYR A 177 8.81 6.34 -7.47
C TYR A 177 10.03 5.48 -7.09
N ALA A 178 11.01 6.02 -6.35
CA ALA A 178 12.08 5.20 -5.77
C ALA A 178 11.54 4.18 -4.75
N ARG A 179 10.54 4.57 -3.94
CA ARG A 179 9.84 3.68 -3.02
C ARG A 179 9.01 2.63 -3.77
N MET A 180 8.36 3.00 -4.88
CA MET A 180 7.61 2.04 -5.72
C MET A 180 8.53 1.01 -6.37
N ALA A 181 9.71 1.39 -6.82
CA ALA A 181 10.71 0.43 -7.32
C ALA A 181 11.08 -0.61 -6.24
N ARG A 182 11.30 -0.17 -5.00
CA ARG A 182 11.56 -1.08 -3.87
C ARG A 182 10.35 -1.96 -3.54
N LEU A 183 9.13 -1.45 -3.69
CA LEU A 183 7.91 -2.26 -3.51
C LEU A 183 7.83 -3.37 -4.57
N ILE A 184 8.13 -3.07 -5.84
CA ILE A 184 8.20 -4.06 -6.91
C ILE A 184 9.21 -5.15 -6.57
N GLU A 185 10.41 -4.78 -6.12
CA GLU A 185 11.45 -5.74 -5.68
C GLU A 185 10.96 -6.60 -4.50
N ALA A 186 10.31 -6.00 -3.51
CA ALA A 186 9.76 -6.71 -2.36
C ALA A 186 8.65 -7.71 -2.76
N LEU A 187 7.76 -7.33 -3.68
CA LEU A 187 6.72 -8.23 -4.21
C LEU A 187 7.34 -9.37 -5.02
N ARG A 188 8.36 -9.09 -5.81
CA ARG A 188 9.11 -10.13 -6.54
C ARG A 188 9.84 -11.10 -5.60
N ALA A 189 10.36 -10.60 -4.48
CA ALA A 189 10.99 -11.44 -3.48
C ALA A 189 10.03 -12.39 -2.76
N CYS A 190 8.72 -12.08 -2.75
CA CYS A 190 7.68 -12.98 -2.24
C CYS A 190 7.36 -14.14 -3.21
N ALA A 191 7.74 -14.00 -4.49
CA ALA A 191 7.52 -15.04 -5.48
C ALA A 191 8.40 -16.27 -5.17
N GLY A 192 7.86 -17.44 -5.45
CA GLY A 192 8.55 -18.72 -5.14
C GLY A 192 8.45 -19.18 -3.69
N GLU A 193 8.05 -18.31 -2.76
CA GLU A 193 7.72 -18.68 -1.37
C GLU A 193 6.21 -18.79 -1.16
N HIS A 194 5.43 -18.12 -2.01
CA HIS A 194 3.97 -18.02 -1.94
C HIS A 194 3.33 -18.27 -3.31
N GLU A 195 2.23 -19.02 -3.34
CA GLU A 195 1.45 -19.22 -4.56
C GLU A 195 0.53 -18.02 -4.85
N THR A 196 -0.01 -17.40 -3.79
CA THR A 196 -0.92 -16.26 -3.88
C THR A 196 -0.54 -15.17 -2.87
N VAL A 197 -0.22 -13.99 -3.38
CA VAL A 197 0.03 -12.78 -2.60
C VAL A 197 -1.10 -11.78 -2.88
N ALA A 198 -1.72 -11.23 -1.84
CA ALA A 198 -2.66 -10.12 -1.97
C ALA A 198 -2.07 -8.84 -1.37
N LEU A 199 -2.25 -7.72 -2.06
CA LEU A 199 -1.83 -6.39 -1.60
C LEU A 199 -3.02 -5.44 -1.59
N VAL A 200 -3.37 -4.93 -0.42
CA VAL A 200 -4.36 -3.86 -0.26
C VAL A 200 -3.65 -2.52 -0.12
N ALA A 201 -3.83 -1.66 -1.11
CA ALA A 201 -3.09 -0.41 -1.24
C ALA A 201 -3.99 0.74 -1.76
N HIS A 202 -3.39 1.68 -2.48
CA HIS A 202 -3.96 2.97 -2.84
C HIS A 202 -3.89 3.21 -4.35
N TRP A 203 -4.59 4.25 -4.80
CA TRP A 203 -4.65 4.59 -6.21
C TRP A 203 -3.26 4.86 -6.81
N GLY A 204 -2.46 5.71 -6.16
CA GLY A 204 -1.13 6.08 -6.67
C GLY A 204 -0.18 4.88 -6.71
N VAL A 205 -0.20 4.05 -5.66
CA VAL A 205 0.60 2.81 -5.58
C VAL A 205 0.22 1.85 -6.70
N LEU A 206 -1.07 1.53 -6.84
CA LEU A 206 -1.53 0.59 -7.86
C LEU A 206 -1.32 1.10 -9.28
N ASN A 207 -1.45 2.41 -9.49
CA ASN A 207 -1.13 3.03 -10.77
C ASN A 207 0.37 2.87 -11.09
N ALA A 208 1.25 3.10 -10.13
CA ALA A 208 2.69 2.91 -10.31
C ALA A 208 3.07 1.45 -10.59
N LEU A 209 2.33 0.48 -10.03
CA LEU A 209 2.57 -0.95 -10.26
C LEU A 209 2.00 -1.46 -11.60
N THR A 210 0.95 -0.84 -12.14
CA THR A 210 0.18 -1.43 -13.25
C THR A 210 -0.08 -0.49 -14.44
N GLY A 211 0.17 0.81 -14.30
CA GLY A 211 -0.25 1.84 -15.27
C GLY A 211 -1.77 2.04 -15.35
N ARG A 212 -2.56 1.38 -14.49
CA ARG A 212 -4.03 1.39 -14.51
C ARG A 212 -4.61 2.22 -13.38
N SER A 213 -5.83 2.73 -13.60
CA SER A 213 -6.64 3.35 -12.56
C SER A 213 -7.58 2.31 -11.94
N PHE A 214 -7.74 2.36 -10.62
CA PHE A 214 -8.61 1.48 -9.85
C PHE A 214 -9.69 2.29 -9.15
N LYS A 215 -10.93 1.82 -9.18
CA LYS A 215 -12.01 2.34 -8.31
C LYS A 215 -11.84 1.83 -6.88
N ASN A 216 -12.56 2.40 -5.91
CA ASN A 216 -12.55 1.90 -4.54
C ASN A 216 -13.01 0.44 -4.48
N CYS A 217 -12.29 -0.41 -3.77
CA CYS A 217 -12.43 -1.88 -3.70
C CYS A 217 -12.36 -2.61 -5.06
N GLU A 218 -11.95 -1.93 -6.13
CA GLU A 218 -11.59 -2.63 -7.36
C GLU A 218 -10.30 -3.41 -7.15
N TRP A 219 -10.23 -4.58 -7.75
CA TRP A 219 -9.09 -5.46 -7.67
C TRP A 219 -8.70 -6.03 -9.03
N SER A 220 -7.49 -6.51 -9.14
CA SER A 220 -6.97 -7.25 -10.29
C SER A 220 -6.24 -8.49 -9.82
N ASP A 221 -6.24 -9.50 -10.69
CA ASP A 221 -5.51 -10.74 -10.56
C ASP A 221 -4.52 -10.82 -11.71
N GLN A 222 -3.25 -10.91 -11.40
CA GLN A 222 -2.15 -10.97 -12.35
C GLN A 222 -1.01 -11.83 -11.77
N LEU A 223 0.02 -12.09 -12.54
CA LEU A 223 1.22 -12.73 -12.02
C LEU A 223 2.20 -11.69 -11.46
N VAL A 224 3.01 -12.08 -10.48
CA VAL A 224 4.12 -11.24 -10.01
C VAL A 224 5.09 -10.92 -11.16
N SER A 225 5.25 -11.83 -12.11
CA SER A 225 6.06 -11.61 -13.33
C SER A 225 5.53 -10.52 -14.26
N ASP A 226 4.25 -10.13 -14.12
CA ASP A 226 3.66 -9.05 -14.93
C ASP A 226 3.97 -7.67 -14.37
N LEU A 227 4.59 -7.59 -13.17
CA LEU A 227 5.04 -6.30 -12.62
C LEU A 227 6.12 -5.69 -13.54
N PRO A 228 6.07 -4.37 -13.77
CA PRO A 228 7.04 -3.68 -14.62
C PRO A 228 8.44 -3.67 -13.98
N ASP A 229 9.48 -3.58 -14.78
CA ASP A 229 10.85 -3.43 -14.26
C ASP A 229 11.09 -2.08 -13.58
N THR A 230 10.34 -1.06 -13.98
CA THR A 230 10.32 0.26 -13.36
C THR A 230 8.88 0.72 -13.19
N PRO A 231 8.56 1.47 -12.10
CA PRO A 231 7.22 1.97 -11.88
C PRO A 231 6.68 2.80 -13.05
N PHE A 232 5.39 2.67 -13.33
CA PHE A 232 4.71 3.60 -14.25
C PHE A 232 4.66 4.98 -13.60
N VAL A 233 5.09 6.00 -14.36
CA VAL A 233 5.05 7.39 -13.93
C VAL A 233 3.77 8.02 -14.49
N ALA A 234 2.88 8.45 -13.59
CA ALA A 234 1.71 9.20 -14.02
C ALA A 234 2.14 10.55 -14.63
N PRO A 235 1.51 11.03 -15.70
CA PRO A 235 1.74 12.38 -16.18
C PRO A 235 1.33 13.38 -15.08
N ASP A 236 2.16 14.42 -14.91
CA ASP A 236 1.92 15.53 -13.96
C ASP A 236 0.68 16.33 -14.34
#